data_3d2974ba0f32981165d1e0ebf7df5b60
#
_entry.id   3d2974ba0f32981165d1e0ebf7df5b60
#
_cell.length_a   1.000
_cell.length_b   1.000
_cell.length_c   1.000
_cell.angle_alpha   90.00
_cell.angle_beta   90.00
_cell.angle_gamma   90.00
#
_symmetry.space_group_name_H-M   'P 1'
#
loop_
_entity.id
_entity.type
_entity.pdbx_description
1 polymer ?
#
loop_
_entity_poly.entity_id
_entity_poly.type
_entity_poly.pdbx_seq_one_letter_code
_entity_poly.pdbx_strand_id
1 'polypeptide(L)' 'MRLKEIEARLAEIKEELNTRAAELTDEEITKLETEVTDLQEERTALLAAAEKRKKLLERIAAGEPTGGAGADTLSLI' A
#
# COMPACT_ATOMS: atom_id res chain seq x y z
N MET A 1 8.77 1.99 9.07
CA MET A 1 8.00 2.14 7.86
C MET A 1 6.56 1.73 8.06
N ARG A 2 5.66 2.51 7.55
CA ARG A 2 4.23 2.32 7.78
C ARG A 2 3.72 0.96 7.30
N LEU A 3 4.26 0.45 6.21
CA LEU A 3 3.81 -0.82 5.66
C LEU A 3 3.98 -1.97 6.66
N LYS A 4 5.09 -2.00 7.35
CA LYS A 4 5.31 -3.04 8.36
C LYS A 4 4.31 -2.94 9.50
N GLU A 5 3.99 -1.73 9.89
CA GLU A 5 3.01 -1.50 10.94
C GLU A 5 1.63 -1.98 10.51
N ILE A 6 1.28 -1.69 9.26
CA ILE A 6 0.00 -2.13 8.72
C ILE A 6 -0.09 -3.64 8.70
N GLU A 7 0.96 -4.30 8.23
CA GLU A 7 0.96 -5.76 8.16
C GLU A 7 0.93 -6.39 9.53
N ALA A 8 1.65 -5.82 10.48
CA ALA A 8 1.63 -6.32 11.84
C ALA A 8 0.23 -6.19 12.45
N ARG A 9 -0.43 -5.05 12.22
CA ARG A 9 -1.76 -4.84 12.75
C ARG A 9 -2.77 -5.78 12.10
N LEU A 10 -2.65 -6.01 10.80
CA LEU A 10 -3.54 -6.96 10.13
C LEU A 10 -3.37 -8.36 10.68
N ALA A 11 -2.14 -8.76 10.97
CA ALA A 11 -1.87 -10.06 11.56
C ALA A 11 -2.49 -10.17 12.95
N GLU A 12 -2.41 -9.11 13.74
CA GLU A 12 -3.01 -9.08 15.07
C GLU A 12 -4.52 -9.23 14.99
N ILE A 13 -5.14 -8.53 14.06
CA ILE A 13 -6.59 -8.60 13.90
C ILE A 13 -7.00 -10.02 13.48
N LYS A 14 -6.25 -10.59 12.55
CA LYS A 14 -6.54 -11.93 12.10
C LYS A 14 -6.46 -12.93 13.26
N GLU A 15 -5.44 -12.79 14.08
CA GLU A 15 -5.28 -13.69 15.23
C GLU A 15 -6.41 -13.52 16.22
N GLU A 16 -6.79 -12.27 16.47
CA GLU A 16 -7.90 -11.99 17.37
C GLU A 16 -9.19 -12.61 16.89
N LEU A 17 -9.45 -12.51 15.59
CA LEU A 17 -10.64 -13.10 15.01
C LEU A 17 -10.64 -14.62 15.13
N ASN A 18 -9.46 -15.23 15.02
CA ASN A 18 -9.35 -16.69 15.13
C ASN A 18 -9.45 -17.17 16.56
N THR A 19 -8.83 -16.47 17.51
CA THR A 19 -8.76 -16.93 18.89
C THR A 19 -9.95 -16.51 19.73
N ARG A 20 -10.56 -15.39 19.39
CA ARG A 20 -11.66 -14.82 20.16
C ARG A 20 -12.96 -14.76 19.37
N ALA A 21 -13.08 -15.60 18.35
CA ALA A 21 -14.24 -15.55 17.45
C ALA A 21 -15.56 -15.66 18.19
N ALA A 22 -15.61 -16.52 19.20
CA ALA A 22 -16.84 -16.75 19.95
C ALA A 22 -17.14 -15.65 20.96
N GLU A 23 -16.15 -14.82 21.28
CA GLU A 23 -16.29 -13.76 22.27
C GLU A 23 -16.58 -12.41 21.66
N LEU A 24 -16.32 -12.25 20.38
CA LEU A 24 -16.51 -10.97 19.72
C LEU A 24 -17.97 -10.71 19.39
N THR A 25 -18.43 -9.51 19.69
CA THR A 25 -19.78 -9.10 19.33
C THR A 25 -19.80 -8.65 17.89
N ASP A 26 -21.01 -8.53 17.31
CA ASP A 26 -21.16 -8.04 15.95
C ASP A 26 -20.59 -6.64 15.81
N GLU A 27 -20.76 -5.79 16.81
CA GLU A 27 -20.21 -4.46 16.79
C GLU A 27 -18.69 -4.46 16.73
N GLU A 28 -18.08 -5.33 17.52
CA GLU A 28 -16.63 -5.43 17.54
C GLU A 28 -16.12 -5.94 16.21
N ILE A 29 -16.80 -6.93 15.65
CA ILE A 29 -16.42 -7.47 14.34
C ILE A 29 -16.52 -6.39 13.27
N THR A 30 -17.58 -5.59 13.31
CA THR A 30 -17.75 -4.49 12.35
C THR A 30 -16.64 -3.46 12.48
N LYS A 31 -16.25 -3.13 13.70
CA LYS A 31 -15.17 -2.18 13.92
C LYS A 31 -13.84 -2.72 13.38
N LEU A 32 -13.58 -4.00 13.63
CA LEU A 32 -12.36 -4.62 13.11
C LEU A 32 -12.38 -4.67 11.59
N GLU A 33 -13.55 -4.95 11.02
CA GLU A 33 -13.71 -4.99 9.57
C GLU A 33 -13.39 -3.62 8.95
N THR A 34 -13.88 -2.55 9.55
CA THR A 34 -13.59 -1.20 9.09
C THR A 34 -12.11 -0.91 9.17
N GLU A 35 -11.49 -1.29 10.28
CA GLU A 35 -10.06 -1.09 10.45
C GLU A 35 -9.28 -1.86 9.41
N VAL A 36 -9.66 -3.11 9.15
CA VAL A 36 -9.00 -3.92 8.13
C VAL A 36 -9.12 -3.28 6.76
N THR A 37 -10.30 -2.80 6.41
CA THR A 37 -10.52 -2.14 5.12
C THR A 37 -9.62 -0.92 4.97
N ASP A 38 -9.58 -0.08 6.01
CA ASP A 38 -8.74 1.11 5.98
C ASP A 38 -7.26 0.76 5.85
N LEU A 39 -6.81 -0.25 6.58
CA LEU A 39 -5.43 -0.68 6.53
C LEU A 39 -5.08 -1.27 5.17
N GLN A 40 -5.99 -2.03 4.59
CA GLN A 40 -5.76 -2.61 3.27
C GLN A 40 -5.68 -1.53 2.20
N GLU A 41 -6.52 -0.51 2.29
CA GLU A 41 -6.47 0.59 1.35
C GLU A 41 -5.16 1.36 1.47
N GLU A 42 -4.74 1.60 2.69
CA GLU A 42 -3.48 2.28 2.94
C GLU A 42 -2.31 1.45 2.42
N ARG A 43 -2.34 0.16 2.65
CA ARG A 43 -1.31 -0.75 2.17
C ARG A 43 -1.23 -0.72 0.65
N THR A 44 -2.38 -0.79 -0.01
CA THR A 44 -2.44 -0.74 -1.47
C THR A 44 -1.86 0.56 -2.00
N ALA A 45 -2.21 1.68 -1.36
CA ALA A 45 -1.70 2.98 -1.78
C ALA A 45 -0.18 3.07 -1.62
N LEU A 46 0.35 2.53 -0.51
CA LEU A 46 1.77 2.54 -0.27
C LEU A 46 2.51 1.67 -1.28
N LEU A 47 1.96 0.50 -1.57
CA LEU A 47 2.58 -0.40 -2.55
C LEU A 47 2.52 0.20 -3.95
N ALA A 48 1.43 0.84 -4.30
CA ALA A 48 1.30 1.48 -5.60
C ALA A 48 2.30 2.63 -5.76
N ALA A 49 2.47 3.42 -4.70
CA ALA A 49 3.43 4.52 -4.73
C ALA A 49 4.85 4.01 -4.85
N ALA A 50 5.17 2.94 -4.14
CA ALA A 50 6.50 2.34 -4.21
C ALA A 50 6.76 1.78 -5.59
N GLU A 51 5.76 1.15 -6.19
CA GLU A 51 5.87 0.59 -7.53
C GLU A 51 6.10 1.68 -8.57
N LYS A 52 5.35 2.78 -8.48
CA LYS A 52 5.53 3.90 -9.38
C LYS A 52 6.92 4.48 -9.28
N ARG A 53 7.41 4.64 -8.06
CA ARG A 53 8.73 5.20 -7.83
C ARG A 53 9.80 4.28 -8.41
N LYS A 54 9.64 2.97 -8.18
CA LYS A 54 10.58 2.00 -8.70
C LYS A 54 10.63 2.04 -10.22
N LYS A 55 9.48 2.07 -10.86
CA LYS A 55 9.41 2.12 -12.32
C LYS A 55 10.06 3.37 -12.87
N LEU A 56 9.84 4.49 -12.21
CA LEU A 56 10.43 5.74 -12.63
C LEU A 56 11.96 5.68 -12.53
N LEU A 57 12.45 5.13 -11.42
CA LEU A 57 13.89 4.99 -11.25
C LEU A 57 14.50 4.08 -12.29
N GLU A 58 13.81 3.01 -12.64
CA GLU A 58 14.28 2.10 -13.68
C GLU A 58 14.34 2.78 -15.04
N ARG A 59 13.36 3.62 -15.34
CA ARG A 59 13.35 4.34 -16.59
C ARG A 59 14.50 5.34 -16.68
N ILE A 60 14.78 6.02 -15.59
CA ILE A 60 15.89 6.96 -15.53
C ILE A 60 17.20 6.21 -15.68
N ALA A 61 17.34 5.08 -15.00
CA ALA A 61 18.55 4.27 -15.08
C ALA A 61 18.76 3.70 -16.48
N ALA A 62 17.68 3.40 -17.16
CA ALA A 62 17.76 2.90 -18.53
C ALA A 62 18.02 3.98 -19.55
N GLY A 63 17.96 5.25 -19.14
CA GLY A 63 18.24 6.36 -20.04
C GLY A 63 17.08 6.75 -20.91
N GLU A 64 15.90 6.27 -20.61
CA GLU A 64 14.73 6.60 -21.39
C GLU A 64 14.26 8.02 -21.08
N PRO A 65 13.83 8.75 -22.08
CA PRO A 65 13.24 10.05 -21.81
C PRO A 65 11.93 9.87 -21.07
N THR A 66 11.75 10.70 -20.06
CA THR A 66 10.51 10.69 -19.34
C THR A 66 9.53 11.65 -19.95
N GLY A 67 8.45 11.30 -19.95
CA GLY A 67 7.53 12.19 -20.41
C GLY A 67 7.43 12.14 -21.80
N GLY A 68 7.57 11.84 -21.79
CA GLY A 68 7.25 11.88 -22.74
C GLY A 68 6.97 12.97 -23.30
N ALA A 69 6.68 13.07 -23.26
CA ALA A 69 6.51 13.93 -23.61
C ALA A 69 7.33 14.76 -23.63
N GLY A 70 7.45 14.87 -23.64
CA GLY A 70 8.04 15.44 -23.67
C GLY A 70 8.78 15.81 -23.49
N ALA A 71 8.85 15.81 -23.60
CA ALA A 71 9.60 16.02 -23.52
C ALA A 71 10.37 16.30 -23.81
N ASP A 72 10.34 16.35 -24.20
CA ASP A 72 11.22 16.44 -24.40
C ASP A 72 11.89 17.11 -24.55
N THR A 73 11.80 17.41 -24.62
CA THR A 73 12.55 17.90 -24.67
C THR A 73 13.36 18.29 -24.32
N LEU A 74 13.40 18.37 -24.12
CA LEU A 74 14.29 18.52 -23.83
C LEU A 74 15.14 18.53 -23.84
N SER A 75 14.93 18.36 -24.13
CA SER A 75 15.78 18.13 -24.17
C SER A 75 16.45 18.51 -24.51
N LEU A 76 16.37 18.77 -24.88
CA LEU A 76 17.10 19.01 -25.26
C LEU A 76 18.05 19.14 -25.27
N ILE A 77 18.16 19.03 -25.36
CA ILE A 77 19.09 19.03 -25.41
C ILE A 77 19.88 18.71 -25.69
#